data_99a094d10e0ba98c07aa1b8f1dd1e571
#
_entry.id   99a094d10e0ba98c07aa1b8f1dd1e571
#
_cell.length_a   1.000
_cell.length_b   1.000
_cell.length_c   1.000
_cell.angle_alpha   90.00
_cell.angle_beta   90.00
_cell.angle_gamma   90.00
#
_symmetry.space_group_name_H-M   'P 1'
#
loop_
_entity.id
_entity.type
_entity.pdbx_description
1 polymer ?
#
loop_
_entity_poly.entity_id
_entity_poly.type
_entity_poly.pdbx_seq_one_letter_code
_entity_poly.pdbx_strand_id
1 'polypeptide(L)'
;MTVFASTVTSEQAVAAFAPQVKGRTFVITGAGQPSIGSSIAIELAKASPAHLLIASRTAENVHPVITAIREQDPSVKATFIQLDLSNHDSVRRAAQEILAATKSKIDVLINSAGNMALRKYTLDKQGIEIQMSVNHVGHFLLTNLLTPALLTSAKSPYGARVINLTSVGYQISPVRFDDVSFSDGKTYDMWTGYGQAKTAQILFAYGLTDRLKDRGVVAFACHPGSNLDTKLGSHLVMDDYSDVLPTTKRNTGQEFSFTVGDEPRFKTYEQIGATPLIAALDPDLAGRGPAYFQNGEVVEPVARHAVYDKGEVDRCWRLSEELVGQKFEY
;
A
#
# COMPACT_ATOMS: atom_id res chain seq x y z
N MET A 1 6.45 -21.22 0.98
CA MET A 1 5.33 -20.31 1.24
C MET A 1 4.16 -21.09 1.82
N THR A 2 3.63 -20.67 2.93
CA THR A 2 2.43 -21.28 3.54
C THR A 2 1.23 -21.06 2.62
N VAL A 3 0.51 -22.13 2.29
CA VAL A 3 -0.68 -22.05 1.44
C VAL A 3 -1.90 -21.79 2.30
N PHE A 4 -2.65 -20.76 1.99
CA PHE A 4 -3.91 -20.41 2.63
C PHE A 4 -5.08 -20.55 1.66
N ALA A 5 -6.27 -20.82 2.19
CA ALA A 5 -7.49 -20.68 1.39
C ALA A 5 -7.74 -19.20 1.05
N SER A 6 -8.39 -18.94 -0.07
CA SER A 6 -8.76 -17.55 -0.46
C SER A 6 -9.69 -16.85 0.54
N THR A 7 -10.33 -17.62 1.42
CA THR A 7 -11.19 -17.15 2.51
C THR A 7 -10.47 -16.90 3.84
N VAL A 8 -9.12 -17.02 3.87
CA VAL A 8 -8.33 -16.83 5.09
C VAL A 8 -8.62 -15.46 5.72
N THR A 9 -8.72 -15.42 7.06
CA THR A 9 -8.92 -14.19 7.82
C THR A 9 -7.58 -13.56 8.20
N SER A 10 -7.61 -12.25 8.50
CA SER A 10 -6.46 -11.52 9.03
C SER A 10 -5.95 -12.14 10.33
N GLU A 11 -6.86 -12.61 11.19
CA GLU A 11 -6.52 -13.31 12.43
C GLU A 11 -5.77 -14.62 12.16
N GLN A 12 -6.27 -15.44 11.23
CA GLN A 12 -5.60 -16.69 10.86
C GLN A 12 -4.20 -16.46 10.29
N ALA A 13 -4.04 -15.41 9.46
CA ALA A 13 -2.73 -15.03 8.92
C ALA A 13 -1.76 -14.60 10.03
N VAL A 14 -2.21 -13.77 10.99
CA VAL A 14 -1.39 -13.34 12.13
C VAL A 14 -1.05 -14.52 13.05
N ALA A 15 -2.02 -15.39 13.33
CA ALA A 15 -1.78 -16.56 14.18
C ALA A 15 -0.73 -17.52 13.58
N ALA A 16 -0.80 -17.75 12.26
CA ALA A 16 0.17 -18.59 11.54
C ALA A 16 1.60 -18.04 11.60
N PHE A 17 1.74 -16.71 11.65
CA PHE A 17 3.02 -16.02 11.62
C PHE A 17 3.30 -15.22 12.91
N ALA A 18 2.72 -15.59 14.04
CA ALA A 18 2.89 -14.86 15.31
C ALA A 18 4.35 -14.62 15.72
N PRO A 19 5.30 -15.58 15.53
CA PRO A 19 6.72 -15.31 15.79
C PRO A 19 7.32 -14.17 14.96
N GLN A 20 6.77 -13.91 13.75
CA GLN A 20 7.20 -12.85 12.88
C GLN A 20 6.54 -11.48 13.22
N VAL A 21 5.61 -11.45 14.18
CA VAL A 21 5.01 -10.22 14.72
C VAL A 21 5.63 -9.83 16.05
N LYS A 22 5.86 -10.82 16.92
CA LYS A 22 6.30 -10.60 18.29
C LYS A 22 7.55 -9.73 18.38
N GLY A 23 7.47 -8.65 19.15
CA GLY A 23 8.58 -7.74 19.40
C GLY A 23 9.04 -6.88 18.22
N ARG A 24 8.33 -6.88 17.10
CA ARG A 24 8.65 -6.10 15.91
C ARG A 24 7.87 -4.78 15.85
N THR A 25 8.37 -3.86 15.04
CA THR A 25 7.82 -2.51 14.83
C THR A 25 7.17 -2.42 13.46
N PHE A 26 5.91 -2.00 13.45
CA PHE A 26 5.11 -1.81 12.23
C PHE A 26 4.69 -0.36 12.09
N VAL A 27 4.79 0.17 10.87
CA VAL A 27 4.23 1.47 10.48
C VAL A 27 3.12 1.22 9.47
N ILE A 28 1.92 1.75 9.72
CA ILE A 28 0.75 1.51 8.88
C ILE A 28 0.11 2.85 8.52
N THR A 29 0.03 3.17 7.23
CA THR A 29 -0.66 4.37 6.75
C THR A 29 -2.14 4.09 6.49
N GLY A 30 -3.00 5.10 6.64
CA GLY A 30 -4.42 4.98 6.35
C GLY A 30 -5.19 4.05 7.29
N ALA A 31 -4.71 3.90 8.52
CA ALA A 31 -5.31 3.00 9.50
C ALA A 31 -6.34 3.68 10.44
N GLY A 32 -7.04 4.71 9.96
CA GLY A 32 -8.24 5.22 10.64
C GLY A 32 -9.45 4.33 10.37
N GLN A 33 -10.30 4.10 11.38
CA GLN A 33 -11.43 3.17 11.31
C GLN A 33 -12.65 3.77 10.57
N PRO A 34 -13.42 2.96 9.77
CA PRO A 34 -13.06 1.62 9.30
C PRO A 34 -12.17 1.69 8.07
N SER A 35 -11.13 0.88 8.03
CA SER A 35 -10.21 0.77 6.88
C SER A 35 -9.46 -0.57 6.90
N ILE A 36 -8.85 -0.93 5.78
CA ILE A 36 -7.97 -2.11 5.69
C ILE A 36 -6.80 -1.98 6.67
N GLY A 37 -6.21 -0.79 6.76
CA GLY A 37 -5.11 -0.52 7.70
C GLY A 37 -5.50 -0.68 9.16
N SER A 38 -6.74 -0.30 9.54
CA SER A 38 -7.21 -0.50 10.92
C SER A 38 -7.47 -1.98 11.24
N SER A 39 -8.02 -2.77 10.30
CA SER A 39 -8.14 -4.22 10.46
C SER A 39 -6.77 -4.86 10.67
N ILE A 40 -5.80 -4.55 9.82
CA ILE A 40 -4.41 -5.05 9.95
C ILE A 40 -3.81 -4.68 11.31
N ALA A 41 -3.94 -3.43 11.75
CA ALA A 41 -3.34 -2.95 13.00
C ALA A 41 -3.91 -3.66 14.24
N ILE A 42 -5.23 -3.85 14.28
CA ILE A 42 -5.91 -4.52 15.40
C ILE A 42 -5.51 -6.01 15.45
N GLU A 43 -5.47 -6.68 14.31
CA GLU A 43 -5.09 -8.09 14.27
C GLU A 43 -3.62 -8.32 14.64
N LEU A 44 -2.69 -7.46 14.19
CA LEU A 44 -1.29 -7.52 14.60
C LEU A 44 -1.12 -7.43 16.12
N ALA A 45 -1.97 -6.66 16.81
CA ALA A 45 -1.89 -6.50 18.26
C ALA A 45 -2.03 -7.83 19.02
N LYS A 46 -2.79 -8.80 18.48
CA LYS A 46 -2.99 -10.13 19.07
C LYS A 46 -1.70 -10.97 19.19
N ALA A 47 -0.65 -10.60 18.45
CA ALA A 47 0.65 -11.32 18.44
C ALA A 47 1.79 -10.50 19.08
N SER A 48 1.46 -9.56 19.97
CA SER A 48 2.38 -8.78 20.80
C SER A 48 3.54 -8.11 20.03
N PRO A 49 3.27 -7.27 19.00
CA PRO A 49 4.30 -6.43 18.40
C PRO A 49 4.84 -5.44 19.44
N ALA A 50 6.11 -5.03 19.29
CA ALA A 50 6.70 -4.04 20.20
C ALA A 50 6.10 -2.64 19.99
N HIS A 51 5.81 -2.27 18.74
CA HIS A 51 5.30 -0.95 18.45
C HIS A 51 4.46 -0.94 17.16
N LEU A 52 3.25 -0.40 17.24
CA LEU A 52 2.38 -0.09 16.11
C LEU A 52 2.29 1.44 15.95
N LEU A 53 2.79 1.97 14.83
CA LEU A 53 2.66 3.39 14.48
C LEU A 53 1.53 3.53 13.46
N ILE A 54 0.49 4.26 13.84
CA ILE A 54 -0.75 4.41 13.09
C ILE A 54 -0.74 5.79 12.43
N ALA A 55 -0.40 5.84 11.15
CA ALA A 55 -0.26 7.10 10.42
C ALA A 55 -1.55 7.44 9.65
N SER A 56 -2.15 8.59 9.96
CA SER A 56 -3.40 9.05 9.35
C SER A 56 -3.51 10.58 9.42
N ARG A 57 -4.47 11.15 8.68
CA ARG A 57 -4.69 12.60 8.64
C ARG A 57 -5.24 13.15 9.95
N THR A 58 -6.12 12.42 10.62
CA THR A 58 -6.86 12.90 11.79
C THR A 58 -6.78 11.91 12.95
N ALA A 59 -6.56 12.43 14.15
CA ALA A 59 -6.49 11.65 15.38
C ALA A 59 -7.83 10.98 15.73
N GLU A 60 -8.93 11.66 15.46
CA GLU A 60 -10.28 11.21 15.79
C GLU A 60 -10.60 9.85 15.17
N ASN A 61 -10.15 9.60 13.93
CA ASN A 61 -10.34 8.33 13.25
C ASN A 61 -9.40 7.22 13.77
N VAL A 62 -8.31 7.58 14.45
CA VAL A 62 -7.28 6.64 14.94
C VAL A 62 -7.48 6.27 16.41
N HIS A 63 -8.05 7.15 17.23
CA HIS A 63 -8.29 6.87 18.64
C HIS A 63 -9.04 5.55 18.89
N PRO A 64 -10.13 5.22 18.15
CA PRO A 64 -10.82 3.94 18.33
C PRO A 64 -9.91 2.74 18.00
N VAL A 65 -9.01 2.88 17.01
CA VAL A 65 -8.06 1.81 16.64
C VAL A 65 -7.04 1.60 17.76
N ILE A 66 -6.48 2.67 18.32
CA ILE A 66 -5.55 2.58 19.47
C ILE A 66 -6.25 1.96 20.69
N THR A 67 -7.51 2.30 20.93
CA THR A 67 -8.29 1.67 22.01
C THR A 67 -8.44 0.17 21.77
N ALA A 68 -8.87 -0.24 20.57
CA ALA A 68 -9.00 -1.64 20.20
C ALA A 68 -7.68 -2.42 20.28
N ILE A 69 -6.55 -1.81 19.89
CA ILE A 69 -5.20 -2.40 20.05
C ILE A 69 -4.90 -2.68 21.52
N ARG A 70 -5.17 -1.71 22.41
CA ARG A 70 -4.95 -1.85 23.87
C ARG A 70 -5.85 -2.89 24.53
N GLU A 71 -7.06 -3.06 24.00
CA GLU A 71 -7.98 -4.10 24.44
C GLU A 71 -7.49 -5.51 24.05
N GLN A 72 -6.81 -5.65 22.91
CA GLN A 72 -6.19 -6.93 22.52
C GLN A 72 -4.95 -7.25 23.37
N ASP A 73 -4.05 -6.28 23.52
CA ASP A 73 -2.84 -6.42 24.33
C ASP A 73 -2.41 -5.05 24.89
N PRO A 74 -2.61 -4.78 26.18
CA PRO A 74 -2.25 -3.50 26.80
C PRO A 74 -0.74 -3.24 26.84
N SER A 75 0.11 -4.25 26.59
CA SER A 75 1.57 -4.11 26.53
C SER A 75 2.06 -3.56 25.19
N VAL A 76 1.23 -3.61 24.14
CA VAL A 76 1.57 -3.12 22.81
C VAL A 76 1.62 -1.59 22.82
N LYS A 77 2.76 -1.04 22.46
CA LYS A 77 2.89 0.40 22.24
C LYS A 77 2.18 0.78 20.93
N ALA A 78 1.15 1.63 21.01
CA ALA A 78 0.45 2.18 19.85
C ALA A 78 0.60 3.71 19.84
N THR A 79 1.10 4.26 18.72
CA THR A 79 1.37 5.70 18.56
C THR A 79 0.67 6.23 17.32
N PHE A 80 -0.10 7.32 17.47
CA PHE A 80 -0.63 8.07 16.35
C PHE A 80 0.46 8.95 15.73
N ILE A 81 0.54 8.97 14.41
CA ILE A 81 1.39 9.86 13.61
C ILE A 81 0.50 10.64 12.65
N GLN A 82 0.55 11.96 12.72
CA GLN A 82 -0.20 12.79 11.78
C GLN A 82 0.47 12.78 10.42
N LEU A 83 -0.24 12.29 9.38
CA LEU A 83 0.27 12.15 8.03
C LEU A 83 -0.78 12.54 7.00
N ASP A 84 -0.49 13.53 6.19
CA ASP A 84 -1.20 13.87 4.96
C ASP A 84 -0.29 13.59 3.76
N LEU A 85 -0.60 12.52 3.03
CA LEU A 85 0.18 12.08 1.86
C LEU A 85 0.09 13.04 0.66
N SER A 86 -0.90 13.92 0.64
CA SER A 86 -1.03 14.98 -0.38
C SER A 86 -0.22 16.25 -0.05
N ASN A 87 0.65 16.18 0.96
CA ASN A 87 1.47 17.30 1.39
C ASN A 87 2.88 16.82 1.74
N HIS A 88 3.85 17.10 0.89
CA HIS A 88 5.23 16.63 1.08
C HIS A 88 5.86 17.11 2.39
N ASP A 89 5.51 18.31 2.89
CA ASP A 89 6.00 18.79 4.19
C ASP A 89 5.42 17.95 5.34
N SER A 90 4.15 17.55 5.23
CA SER A 90 3.53 16.63 6.19
C SER A 90 4.21 15.26 6.17
N VAL A 91 4.50 14.73 4.98
CA VAL A 91 5.21 13.45 4.82
C VAL A 91 6.60 13.53 5.45
N ARG A 92 7.35 14.62 5.24
CA ARG A 92 8.70 14.79 5.82
C ARG A 92 8.66 14.90 7.34
N ARG A 93 7.71 15.67 7.91
CA ARG A 93 7.53 15.74 9.38
C ARG A 93 7.15 14.40 9.97
N ALA A 94 6.18 13.69 9.36
CA ALA A 94 5.78 12.35 9.80
C ALA A 94 6.95 11.35 9.76
N ALA A 95 7.78 11.38 8.71
CA ALA A 95 8.96 10.54 8.63
C ALA A 95 9.95 10.82 9.77
N GLN A 96 10.22 12.08 10.09
CA GLN A 96 11.09 12.46 11.22
C GLN A 96 10.52 11.97 12.57
N GLU A 97 9.22 12.15 12.79
CA GLU A 97 8.53 11.69 13.99
C GLU A 97 8.58 10.15 14.13
N ILE A 98 8.33 9.41 13.02
CA ILE A 98 8.43 7.96 12.98
C ILE A 98 9.87 7.49 13.31
N LEU A 99 10.88 8.09 12.68
CA LEU A 99 12.29 7.76 12.94
C LEU A 99 12.66 7.96 14.40
N ALA A 100 12.23 9.09 15.01
CA ALA A 100 12.45 9.37 16.41
C ALA A 100 11.72 8.38 17.33
N ALA A 101 10.43 8.10 17.07
CA ALA A 101 9.60 7.21 17.88
C ALA A 101 10.07 5.75 17.85
N THR A 102 10.67 5.30 16.74
CA THR A 102 11.16 3.94 16.51
C THR A 102 12.66 3.77 16.78
N LYS A 103 13.36 4.84 17.14
CA LYS A 103 14.82 4.87 17.24
C LYS A 103 15.47 4.36 15.94
N SER A 104 14.93 4.77 14.81
CA SER A 104 15.36 4.38 13.46
C SER A 104 15.39 2.85 13.23
N LYS A 105 14.40 2.13 13.77
CA LYS A 105 14.21 0.70 13.51
C LYS A 105 12.76 0.41 13.13
N ILE A 106 12.52 -0.01 11.88
CA ILE A 106 11.21 -0.36 11.33
C ILE A 106 11.32 -1.72 10.66
N ASP A 107 10.53 -2.68 11.11
CA ASP A 107 10.56 -4.03 10.55
C ASP A 107 9.61 -4.18 9.36
N VAL A 108 8.45 -3.52 9.41
CA VAL A 108 7.46 -3.57 8.34
C VAL A 108 6.81 -2.20 8.16
N LEU A 109 6.76 -1.73 6.91
CA LEU A 109 5.98 -0.56 6.49
C LEU A 109 4.80 -1.03 5.60
N ILE A 110 3.57 -0.68 5.97
CA ILE A 110 2.37 -1.00 5.21
C ILE A 110 1.75 0.29 4.68
N ASN A 111 1.90 0.52 3.40
CA ASN A 111 1.36 1.66 2.66
C ASN A 111 -0.10 1.35 2.25
N SER A 112 -1.04 1.56 3.19
CA SER A 112 -2.46 1.20 3.04
C SER A 112 -3.37 2.39 2.74
N ALA A 113 -2.93 3.64 2.96
CA ALA A 113 -3.73 4.81 2.66
C ALA A 113 -4.05 4.92 1.16
N GLY A 114 -5.20 5.49 0.83
CA GLY A 114 -5.57 5.73 -0.55
C GLY A 114 -6.87 6.49 -0.72
N ASN A 115 -7.11 6.89 -1.96
CA ASN A 115 -8.38 7.38 -2.47
C ASN A 115 -8.70 6.66 -3.78
N MET A 116 -9.95 6.71 -4.23
CA MET A 116 -10.40 5.95 -5.40
C MET A 116 -11.39 6.77 -6.22
N ALA A 117 -11.17 6.84 -7.54
CA ALA A 117 -12.12 7.34 -8.52
C ALA A 117 -12.79 8.67 -8.12
N LEU A 118 -11.99 9.70 -7.86
CA LEU A 118 -12.49 11.02 -7.52
C LEU A 118 -13.00 11.72 -8.79
N ARG A 119 -14.30 12.07 -8.83
CA ARG A 119 -14.94 12.61 -10.03
C ARG A 119 -14.32 13.92 -10.51
N LYS A 120 -13.85 14.75 -9.58
CA LYS A 120 -13.29 16.07 -9.90
C LYS A 120 -11.76 15.98 -9.99
N TYR A 121 -11.20 16.48 -11.11
CA TYR A 121 -9.78 16.75 -11.18
C TYR A 121 -9.37 17.70 -10.07
N THR A 122 -8.44 17.28 -9.26
CA THR A 122 -7.94 18.03 -8.10
C THR A 122 -6.45 17.84 -8.02
N LEU A 123 -5.73 18.91 -7.75
CA LEU A 123 -4.30 18.90 -7.49
C LEU A 123 -4.02 18.99 -5.99
N ASP A 124 -2.94 18.37 -5.57
CA ASP A 124 -2.37 18.56 -4.24
C ASP A 124 -1.63 19.92 -4.14
N LYS A 125 -0.97 20.17 -3.02
CA LYS A 125 -0.17 21.41 -2.80
C LYS A 125 1.04 21.53 -3.71
N GLN A 126 1.51 20.44 -4.30
CA GLN A 126 2.66 20.37 -5.19
C GLN A 126 2.26 20.42 -6.67
N GLY A 127 0.96 20.50 -6.96
CA GLY A 127 0.43 20.50 -8.33
C GLY A 127 0.31 19.10 -8.94
N ILE A 128 0.32 18.04 -8.13
CA ILE A 128 0.20 16.65 -8.57
C ILE A 128 -1.28 16.22 -8.48
N GLU A 129 -1.76 15.46 -9.47
CA GLU A 129 -3.12 14.91 -9.45
C GLU A 129 -3.32 14.06 -8.18
N ILE A 130 -4.44 14.29 -7.49
CA ILE A 130 -4.63 13.87 -6.10
C ILE A 130 -4.63 12.35 -5.90
N GLN A 131 -5.05 11.54 -6.89
CA GLN A 131 -4.99 10.09 -6.77
C GLN A 131 -3.56 9.58 -6.95
N MET A 132 -2.82 10.14 -7.89
CA MET A 132 -1.39 9.87 -8.06
C MET A 132 -0.60 10.33 -6.84
N SER A 133 -0.89 11.51 -6.32
CA SER A 133 -0.26 12.08 -5.12
C SER A 133 -0.44 11.20 -3.89
N VAL A 134 -1.69 10.90 -3.50
CA VAL A 134 -1.99 10.17 -2.25
C VAL A 134 -1.63 8.70 -2.33
N ASN A 135 -2.01 8.01 -3.44
CA ASN A 135 -1.80 6.58 -3.52
C ASN A 135 -0.33 6.21 -3.75
N HIS A 136 0.39 7.00 -4.55
CA HIS A 136 1.74 6.66 -4.97
C HIS A 136 2.81 7.64 -4.47
N VAL A 137 2.79 8.91 -4.87
CA VAL A 137 3.91 9.84 -4.67
C VAL A 137 4.20 10.09 -3.19
N GLY A 138 3.17 10.28 -2.37
CA GLY A 138 3.31 10.45 -0.93
C GLY A 138 3.89 9.22 -0.24
N HIS A 139 3.48 8.01 -0.66
CA HIS A 139 4.06 6.76 -0.16
C HIS A 139 5.49 6.55 -0.67
N PHE A 140 5.78 6.90 -1.92
CA PHE A 140 7.14 6.87 -2.46
C PHE A 140 8.07 7.74 -1.59
N LEU A 141 7.69 8.98 -1.32
CA LEU A 141 8.46 9.89 -0.48
C LEU A 141 8.63 9.34 0.94
N LEU A 142 7.53 8.93 1.59
CA LEU A 142 7.56 8.38 2.94
C LEU A 142 8.49 7.17 3.05
N THR A 143 8.33 6.20 2.14
CA THR A 143 9.12 4.96 2.16
C THR A 143 10.60 5.24 2.02
N ASN A 144 10.98 6.11 1.06
CA ASN A 144 12.37 6.45 0.84
C ASN A 144 12.99 7.21 2.02
N LEU A 145 12.24 8.10 2.68
CA LEU A 145 12.68 8.76 3.92
C LEU A 145 12.85 7.78 5.09
N LEU A 146 12.07 6.70 5.13
CA LEU A 146 12.13 5.67 6.18
C LEU A 146 13.11 4.53 5.86
N THR A 147 13.67 4.49 4.65
CA THR A 147 14.60 3.42 4.22
C THR A 147 15.79 3.22 5.17
N PRO A 148 16.42 4.25 5.76
CA PRO A 148 17.48 4.03 6.75
C PRO A 148 17.03 3.18 7.94
N ALA A 149 15.79 3.34 8.41
CA ALA A 149 15.22 2.55 9.51
C ALA A 149 14.87 1.12 9.08
N LEU A 150 14.38 0.94 7.84
CA LEU A 150 14.16 -0.38 7.26
C LEU A 150 15.48 -1.16 7.11
N LEU A 151 16.54 -0.50 6.65
CA LEU A 151 17.89 -1.09 6.54
C LEU A 151 18.49 -1.49 7.91
N THR A 152 18.11 -0.81 8.99
CA THR A 152 18.48 -1.20 10.34
C THR A 152 17.86 -2.55 10.71
N SER A 153 16.57 -2.75 10.41
CA SER A 153 15.85 -4.01 10.66
C SER A 153 16.18 -5.11 9.66
N ALA A 154 16.68 -4.76 8.47
CA ALA A 154 17.05 -5.72 7.42
C ALA A 154 18.14 -6.72 7.87
N LYS A 155 18.89 -6.39 8.92
CA LYS A 155 19.89 -7.28 9.55
C LYS A 155 19.27 -8.40 10.39
N SER A 156 17.95 -8.36 10.63
CA SER A 156 17.25 -9.43 11.34
C SER A 156 17.04 -10.66 10.44
N PRO A 157 16.83 -11.86 11.02
CA PRO A 157 16.57 -13.07 10.23
C PRO A 157 15.37 -12.98 9.29
N TYR A 158 14.43 -12.07 9.57
CA TYR A 158 13.21 -11.89 8.78
C TYR A 158 13.33 -10.76 7.74
N GLY A 159 14.45 -10.01 7.73
CA GLY A 159 14.61 -8.82 6.92
C GLY A 159 13.62 -7.71 7.28
N ALA A 160 13.57 -6.68 6.44
CA ALA A 160 12.54 -5.65 6.51
C ALA A 160 11.64 -5.72 5.28
N ARG A 161 10.38 -5.31 5.43
CA ARG A 161 9.38 -5.39 4.35
C ARG A 161 8.61 -4.11 4.16
N VAL A 162 8.30 -3.82 2.89
CA VAL A 162 7.37 -2.76 2.50
C VAL A 162 6.21 -3.39 1.74
N ILE A 163 4.99 -3.11 2.18
CA ILE A 163 3.77 -3.63 1.56
C ILE A 163 2.97 -2.47 0.97
N ASN A 164 2.86 -2.42 -0.35
CA ASN A 164 2.08 -1.41 -1.06
C ASN A 164 0.69 -1.98 -1.38
N LEU A 165 -0.37 -1.40 -0.80
CA LEU A 165 -1.72 -1.81 -1.12
C LEU A 165 -2.15 -1.21 -2.46
N THR A 166 -2.11 -2.04 -3.49
CA THR A 166 -2.65 -1.73 -4.81
C THR A 166 -4.11 -2.19 -4.94
N SER A 167 -4.58 -2.45 -6.13
CA SER A 167 -5.95 -2.90 -6.43
C SER A 167 -5.96 -3.58 -7.79
N VAL A 168 -6.91 -4.49 -8.07
CA VAL A 168 -7.21 -4.96 -9.43
C VAL A 168 -7.51 -3.80 -10.38
N GLY A 169 -7.82 -2.61 -9.85
CA GLY A 169 -7.93 -1.37 -10.61
C GLY A 169 -6.66 -0.95 -11.38
N TYR A 170 -5.50 -1.56 -11.10
CA TYR A 170 -4.31 -1.39 -11.94
C TYR A 170 -4.55 -1.78 -13.40
N GLN A 171 -5.49 -2.71 -13.66
CA GLN A 171 -5.84 -3.11 -15.02
C GLN A 171 -6.39 -1.95 -15.87
N ILE A 172 -6.93 -0.90 -15.26
CA ILE A 172 -7.64 0.19 -15.95
C ILE A 172 -6.70 1.07 -16.75
N SER A 173 -5.48 1.30 -16.26
CA SER A 173 -4.55 2.21 -16.93
C SER A 173 -3.09 1.92 -16.59
N PRO A 174 -2.18 1.98 -17.58
CA PRO A 174 -0.76 2.15 -17.31
C PRO A 174 -0.48 3.50 -16.63
N VAL A 175 0.74 3.70 -16.14
CA VAL A 175 1.23 5.03 -15.76
C VAL A 175 1.34 5.89 -17.02
N ARG A 176 0.72 7.05 -17.02
CA ARG A 176 0.70 8.00 -18.13
C ARG A 176 1.95 8.89 -18.08
N PHE A 177 3.10 8.31 -18.34
CA PHE A 177 4.39 8.99 -18.19
C PHE A 177 4.51 10.30 -18.98
N ASP A 178 3.86 10.38 -20.13
CA ASP A 178 3.94 11.54 -21.00
C ASP A 178 2.85 12.60 -20.69
N ASP A 179 1.85 12.23 -19.87
CA ASP A 179 0.74 13.11 -19.48
C ASP A 179 0.17 12.70 -18.10
N VAL A 180 1.02 12.68 -17.07
CA VAL A 180 0.63 12.30 -15.70
C VAL A 180 -0.39 13.26 -15.09
N SER A 181 -0.44 14.50 -15.57
CA SER A 181 -1.32 15.59 -15.12
C SER A 181 -2.63 15.69 -15.94
N PHE A 182 -2.89 14.76 -16.87
CA PHE A 182 -4.09 14.79 -17.70
C PHE A 182 -4.26 16.10 -18.51
N SER A 183 -3.16 16.61 -19.09
CA SER A 183 -3.15 17.88 -19.83
C SER A 183 -3.80 19.01 -19.01
N ASP A 184 -3.37 19.17 -17.78
CA ASP A 184 -3.96 20.08 -16.77
C ASP A 184 -5.46 19.84 -16.53
N GLY A 185 -5.83 18.56 -16.49
CA GLY A 185 -7.19 18.11 -16.19
C GLY A 185 -8.13 18.04 -17.40
N LYS A 186 -7.70 18.47 -18.60
CA LYS A 186 -8.55 18.46 -19.80
C LYS A 186 -8.94 17.06 -20.26
N THR A 187 -8.08 16.07 -19.99
CA THR A 187 -8.27 14.66 -20.35
C THR A 187 -8.57 13.79 -19.15
N TYR A 188 -8.92 14.41 -18.01
CA TYR A 188 -9.12 13.69 -16.76
C TYR A 188 -10.29 12.73 -16.85
N ASP A 189 -10.03 11.53 -16.38
CA ASP A 189 -11.01 10.48 -16.16
C ASP A 189 -10.71 9.82 -14.80
N MET A 190 -11.72 9.70 -13.96
CA MET A 190 -11.53 9.29 -12.57
C MET A 190 -10.96 7.87 -12.43
N TRP A 191 -11.37 6.95 -13.31
CA TRP A 191 -10.89 5.58 -13.30
C TRP A 191 -9.47 5.47 -13.87
N THR A 192 -9.16 6.26 -14.90
CA THR A 192 -7.80 6.38 -15.43
C THR A 192 -6.85 6.91 -14.37
N GLY A 193 -7.25 7.94 -13.60
CA GLY A 193 -6.47 8.47 -12.48
C GLY A 193 -6.22 7.44 -11.39
N TYR A 194 -7.24 6.65 -11.04
CA TYR A 194 -7.10 5.56 -10.09
C TYR A 194 -6.19 4.45 -10.62
N GLY A 195 -6.44 3.99 -11.86
CA GLY A 195 -5.69 2.91 -12.49
C GLY A 195 -4.20 3.21 -12.59
N GLN A 196 -3.82 4.41 -13.08
CA GLN A 196 -2.39 4.78 -13.17
C GLN A 196 -1.70 4.81 -11.81
N ALA A 197 -2.37 5.31 -10.75
CA ALA A 197 -1.80 5.35 -9.42
C ALA A 197 -1.61 3.93 -8.84
N LYS A 198 -2.54 3.00 -9.12
CA LYS A 198 -2.44 1.61 -8.67
C LYS A 198 -1.38 0.82 -9.45
N THR A 199 -1.18 1.11 -10.72
CA THR A 199 -0.05 0.59 -11.52
C THR A 199 1.28 1.12 -10.96
N ALA A 200 1.36 2.42 -10.67
CA ALA A 200 2.58 3.03 -10.11
C ALA A 200 2.98 2.39 -8.76
N GLN A 201 2.03 2.01 -7.91
CA GLN A 201 2.31 1.29 -6.65
C GLN A 201 2.94 -0.09 -6.88
N ILE A 202 2.55 -0.82 -7.96
CA ILE A 202 3.16 -2.10 -8.33
C ILE A 202 4.60 -1.87 -8.81
N LEU A 203 4.79 -0.94 -9.77
CA LEU A 203 6.12 -0.63 -10.31
C LEU A 203 7.06 -0.10 -9.21
N PHE A 204 6.53 0.66 -8.25
CA PHE A 204 7.31 1.12 -7.09
C PHE A 204 7.78 -0.04 -6.20
N ALA A 205 6.91 -1.02 -5.90
CA ALA A 205 7.31 -2.21 -5.13
C ALA A 205 8.44 -2.97 -5.84
N TYR A 206 8.33 -3.12 -7.16
CA TYR A 206 9.36 -3.74 -7.97
C TYR A 206 10.68 -2.96 -7.90
N GLY A 207 10.62 -1.64 -8.14
CA GLY A 207 11.79 -0.78 -8.15
C GLY A 207 12.49 -0.67 -6.79
N LEU A 208 11.75 -0.72 -5.70
CA LEU A 208 12.34 -0.74 -4.35
C LEU A 208 13.02 -2.07 -4.06
N THR A 209 12.39 -3.19 -4.44
CA THR A 209 12.99 -4.53 -4.31
C THR A 209 14.26 -4.66 -5.13
N ASP A 210 14.26 -4.21 -6.39
CA ASP A 210 15.46 -4.24 -7.24
C ASP A 210 16.67 -3.53 -6.60
N ARG A 211 16.42 -2.43 -5.88
CA ARG A 211 17.47 -1.60 -5.29
C ARG A 211 17.92 -2.10 -3.91
N LEU A 212 17.08 -2.81 -3.17
CA LEU A 212 17.32 -3.05 -1.75
C LEU A 212 17.29 -4.52 -1.31
N LYS A 213 16.89 -5.47 -2.18
CA LYS A 213 16.79 -6.90 -1.78
C LYS A 213 18.12 -7.47 -1.29
N ASP A 214 19.22 -7.11 -1.93
CA ASP A 214 20.57 -7.57 -1.55
C ASP A 214 21.04 -6.94 -0.22
N ARG A 215 20.31 -5.93 0.26
CA ARG A 215 20.50 -5.28 1.56
C ARG A 215 19.43 -5.73 2.59
N GLY A 216 18.65 -6.75 2.28
CA GLY A 216 17.67 -7.36 3.17
C GLY A 216 16.33 -6.61 3.30
N VAL A 217 16.00 -5.72 2.35
CA VAL A 217 14.69 -5.06 2.27
C VAL A 217 14.00 -5.51 1.00
N VAL A 218 12.78 -6.03 1.11
CA VAL A 218 11.94 -6.39 -0.02
C VAL A 218 10.60 -5.65 0.05
N ALA A 219 10.06 -5.31 -1.12
CA ALA A 219 8.76 -4.69 -1.25
C ALA A 219 7.83 -5.56 -2.10
N PHE A 220 6.57 -5.64 -1.69
CA PHE A 220 5.52 -6.36 -2.38
C PHE A 220 4.34 -5.45 -2.66
N ALA A 221 3.74 -5.59 -3.83
CA ALA A 221 2.45 -4.98 -4.14
C ALA A 221 1.34 -5.99 -3.83
N CYS A 222 0.30 -5.58 -3.12
CA CYS A 222 -0.77 -6.47 -2.69
C CYS A 222 -2.13 -5.91 -3.09
N HIS A 223 -2.93 -6.72 -3.80
CA HIS A 223 -4.36 -6.50 -3.86
C HIS A 223 -5.00 -7.15 -2.62
N PRO A 224 -5.64 -6.36 -1.75
CA PRO A 224 -6.20 -6.89 -0.50
C PRO A 224 -7.51 -7.67 -0.71
N GLY A 225 -8.14 -7.49 -1.87
CA GLY A 225 -9.51 -7.88 -2.17
C GLY A 225 -10.44 -6.67 -2.22
N SER A 226 -11.68 -6.88 -2.66
CA SER A 226 -12.73 -5.86 -2.66
C SER A 226 -13.56 -5.96 -1.39
N ASN A 227 -13.83 -4.82 -0.74
CA ASN A 227 -14.65 -4.72 0.46
C ASN A 227 -15.56 -3.49 0.38
N LEU A 228 -16.85 -3.69 0.72
CA LEU A 228 -17.87 -2.64 0.65
C LEU A 228 -18.04 -1.84 1.96
N ASP A 229 -17.47 -2.33 3.06
CA ASP A 229 -17.64 -1.72 4.38
C ASP A 229 -16.63 -0.60 4.65
N THR A 230 -15.58 -0.48 3.82
CA THR A 230 -14.58 0.59 3.94
C THR A 230 -15.08 1.90 3.32
N LYS A 231 -14.55 3.02 3.81
CA LYS A 231 -14.91 4.36 3.30
C LYS A 231 -14.32 4.67 1.92
N LEU A 232 -13.50 3.79 1.33
CA LEU A 232 -12.74 4.07 0.11
C LEU A 232 -13.64 4.43 -1.07
N GLY A 233 -14.74 3.70 -1.28
CA GLY A 233 -15.70 3.88 -2.37
C GLY A 233 -17.04 4.49 -1.93
N SER A 234 -17.17 5.00 -0.71
CA SER A 234 -18.46 5.46 -0.16
C SER A 234 -19.13 6.62 -0.91
N HIS A 235 -18.38 7.32 -1.77
CA HIS A 235 -18.86 8.41 -2.63
C HIS A 235 -19.30 7.95 -4.01
N LEU A 236 -19.08 6.67 -4.35
CA LEU A 236 -19.44 6.06 -5.63
C LEU A 236 -20.82 5.43 -5.56
N VAL A 237 -21.50 5.44 -6.70
CA VAL A 237 -22.74 4.69 -6.93
C VAL A 237 -22.50 3.60 -7.98
N MET A 238 -23.39 2.61 -8.07
CA MET A 238 -23.19 1.47 -8.98
C MET A 238 -23.00 1.88 -10.45
N ASP A 239 -23.62 2.98 -10.85
CA ASP A 239 -23.52 3.51 -12.21
C ASP A 239 -22.09 3.98 -12.56
N ASP A 240 -21.35 4.49 -11.56
CA ASP A 240 -19.95 4.90 -11.77
C ASP A 240 -19.06 3.72 -12.22
N TYR A 241 -19.39 2.50 -11.79
CA TYR A 241 -18.61 1.30 -12.15
C TYR A 241 -18.84 0.84 -13.59
N SER A 242 -19.89 1.30 -14.26
CA SER A 242 -20.17 1.01 -15.66
C SER A 242 -19.07 1.51 -16.60
N ASP A 243 -18.35 2.58 -16.19
CA ASP A 243 -17.28 3.19 -16.96
C ASP A 243 -15.94 2.42 -16.87
N VAL A 244 -15.80 1.49 -15.95
CA VAL A 244 -14.55 0.71 -15.77
C VAL A 244 -14.17 -0.05 -17.03
N LEU A 245 -15.13 -0.77 -17.63
CA LEU A 245 -14.87 -1.59 -18.82
C LEU A 245 -14.47 -0.75 -20.04
N PRO A 246 -15.26 0.25 -20.46
CA PRO A 246 -14.90 1.07 -21.62
C PRO A 246 -13.62 1.88 -21.39
N THR A 247 -13.37 2.35 -20.16
CA THR A 247 -12.13 3.04 -19.82
C THR A 247 -10.92 2.13 -19.92
N THR A 248 -11.00 0.89 -19.41
CA THR A 248 -9.91 -0.10 -19.53
C THR A 248 -9.60 -0.38 -21.00
N LYS A 249 -10.64 -0.66 -21.79
CA LYS A 249 -10.48 -0.93 -23.23
C LYS A 249 -9.83 0.24 -23.98
N ARG A 250 -10.27 1.47 -23.69
CA ARG A 250 -9.71 2.70 -24.26
C ARG A 250 -8.24 2.87 -23.93
N ASN A 251 -7.86 2.64 -22.65
CA ASN A 251 -6.52 2.94 -22.17
C ASN A 251 -5.49 1.86 -22.50
N THR A 252 -5.92 0.60 -22.60
CA THR A 252 -5.01 -0.56 -22.66
C THR A 252 -5.20 -1.44 -23.90
N GLY A 253 -6.31 -1.30 -24.59
CA GLY A 253 -6.74 -2.25 -25.65
C GLY A 253 -7.18 -3.61 -25.11
N GLN A 254 -7.10 -3.85 -23.79
CA GLN A 254 -7.47 -5.10 -23.13
C GLN A 254 -8.84 -4.99 -22.47
N GLU A 255 -9.46 -6.15 -22.20
CA GLU A 255 -10.68 -6.21 -21.39
C GLU A 255 -10.31 -6.22 -19.90
N PHE A 256 -11.13 -5.58 -19.07
CA PHE A 256 -11.00 -5.69 -17.61
C PHE A 256 -11.51 -7.06 -17.15
N SER A 257 -10.71 -7.77 -16.37
CA SER A 257 -11.08 -9.08 -15.84
C SER A 257 -11.56 -8.96 -14.39
N PHE A 258 -12.85 -9.15 -14.19
CA PHE A 258 -13.43 -9.28 -12.85
C PHE A 258 -13.24 -10.68 -12.24
N THR A 259 -12.91 -11.69 -13.05
CA THR A 259 -12.75 -13.08 -12.61
C THR A 259 -11.36 -13.40 -12.13
N VAL A 260 -10.40 -12.54 -12.48
CA VAL A 260 -9.02 -12.67 -12.01
C VAL A 260 -8.86 -11.76 -10.81
N GLY A 261 -9.42 -12.12 -9.70
CA GLY A 261 -9.21 -11.20 -8.66
C GLY A 261 -9.68 -11.62 -7.29
N ASP A 262 -10.91 -11.58 -7.06
CA ASP A 262 -11.40 -11.76 -5.72
C ASP A 262 -12.15 -13.08 -5.59
N GLU A 263 -11.59 -13.93 -4.75
CA GLU A 263 -12.34 -15.07 -4.27
C GLU A 263 -12.30 -15.10 -2.74
N PRO A 264 -13.42 -14.91 -2.06
CA PRO A 264 -14.74 -14.52 -2.60
C PRO A 264 -14.74 -13.13 -3.25
N ARG A 265 -15.69 -12.83 -4.11
CA ARG A 265 -15.81 -11.56 -4.86
C ARG A 265 -15.75 -10.33 -3.97
N PHE A 266 -16.28 -10.41 -2.76
CA PHE A 266 -16.15 -9.40 -1.72
C PHE A 266 -15.61 -10.07 -0.46
N LYS A 267 -14.50 -9.55 0.04
CA LYS A 267 -13.89 -9.94 1.30
C LYS A 267 -14.65 -9.29 2.46
N THR A 268 -14.82 -10.01 3.55
CA THR A 268 -15.29 -9.41 4.81
C THR A 268 -14.21 -8.52 5.43
N TYR A 269 -14.58 -7.74 6.46
CA TYR A 269 -13.61 -6.92 7.19
C TYR A 269 -12.54 -7.78 7.88
N GLU A 270 -12.88 -8.99 8.30
CA GLU A 270 -11.96 -9.96 8.89
C GLU A 270 -10.99 -10.55 7.87
N GLN A 271 -11.35 -10.58 6.58
CA GLN A 271 -10.56 -11.17 5.51
C GLN A 271 -9.66 -10.16 4.80
N ILE A 272 -10.07 -8.87 4.77
CA ILE A 272 -9.47 -7.88 3.86
C ILE A 272 -7.99 -7.57 4.16
N GLY A 273 -7.53 -7.80 5.39
CA GLY A 273 -6.13 -7.62 5.79
C GLY A 273 -5.25 -8.86 5.57
N ALA A 274 -5.83 -10.03 5.23
CA ALA A 274 -5.08 -11.29 5.20
C ALA A 274 -3.96 -11.30 4.14
N THR A 275 -4.25 -10.94 2.89
CA THR A 275 -3.23 -10.91 1.82
C THR A 275 -2.06 -9.99 2.16
N PRO A 276 -2.26 -8.72 2.58
CA PRO A 276 -1.17 -7.87 3.04
C PRO A 276 -0.38 -8.44 4.23
N LEU A 277 -1.06 -9.10 5.18
CA LEU A 277 -0.42 -9.71 6.34
C LEU A 277 0.43 -10.93 5.94
N ILE A 278 -0.03 -11.78 5.05
CA ILE A 278 0.76 -12.90 4.51
C ILE A 278 2.02 -12.36 3.82
N ALA A 279 1.89 -11.38 2.94
CA ALA A 279 3.03 -10.75 2.27
C ALA A 279 4.01 -10.09 3.26
N ALA A 280 3.50 -9.54 4.36
CA ALA A 280 4.32 -8.89 5.40
C ALA A 280 5.05 -9.89 6.30
N LEU A 281 4.49 -11.07 6.54
CA LEU A 281 4.89 -11.93 7.65
C LEU A 281 5.47 -13.28 7.23
N ASP A 282 5.10 -13.86 6.07
CA ASP A 282 5.57 -15.19 5.66
C ASP A 282 7.11 -15.21 5.53
N PRO A 283 7.83 -15.99 6.38
CA PRO A 283 9.29 -16.02 6.37
C PRO A 283 9.88 -16.55 5.06
N ASP A 284 9.14 -17.40 4.32
CA ASP A 284 9.60 -17.96 3.05
C ASP A 284 9.69 -16.92 1.91
N LEU A 285 9.22 -15.71 2.17
CA LEU A 285 9.31 -14.58 1.24
C LEU A 285 10.58 -13.74 1.44
N ALA A 286 11.41 -14.07 2.44
CA ALA A 286 12.66 -13.35 2.67
C ALA A 286 13.59 -13.46 1.43
N GLY A 287 14.09 -12.32 0.97
CA GLY A 287 14.98 -12.26 -0.20
C GLY A 287 14.33 -12.58 -1.56
N ARG A 288 13.02 -12.79 -1.63
CA ARG A 288 12.34 -12.98 -2.92
C ARG A 288 12.44 -11.72 -3.79
N GLY A 289 12.44 -11.95 -5.10
CA GLY A 289 12.38 -10.88 -6.11
C GLY A 289 11.05 -10.12 -6.10
N PRO A 290 10.92 -9.14 -7.00
CA PRO A 290 9.69 -8.38 -7.14
C PRO A 290 8.47 -9.29 -7.28
N ALA A 291 7.39 -8.99 -6.52
CA ALA A 291 6.20 -9.82 -6.55
C ALA A 291 4.91 -9.00 -6.33
N TYR A 292 3.84 -9.47 -6.96
CA TYR A 292 2.48 -9.03 -6.76
C TYR A 292 1.67 -10.14 -6.07
N PHE A 293 0.87 -9.74 -5.08
CA PHE A 293 0.07 -10.64 -4.26
C PHE A 293 -1.42 -10.42 -4.47
N GLN A 294 -2.14 -11.52 -4.56
CA GLN A 294 -3.59 -11.58 -4.61
C GLN A 294 -4.08 -12.87 -3.97
N ASN A 295 -5.17 -12.82 -3.19
CA ASN A 295 -5.73 -13.98 -2.47
C ASN A 295 -4.71 -14.75 -1.61
N GLY A 296 -3.71 -14.06 -1.03
CA GLY A 296 -2.68 -14.66 -0.20
C GLY A 296 -1.53 -15.34 -0.97
N GLU A 297 -1.52 -15.27 -2.29
CA GLU A 297 -0.53 -15.91 -3.14
C GLU A 297 0.24 -14.92 -4.01
N VAL A 298 1.44 -15.31 -4.42
CA VAL A 298 2.20 -14.60 -5.46
C VAL A 298 1.63 -14.97 -6.82
N VAL A 299 1.19 -13.96 -7.56
CA VAL A 299 0.65 -14.14 -8.91
C VAL A 299 1.26 -13.13 -9.88
N GLU A 300 1.22 -13.42 -11.17
CA GLU A 300 1.59 -12.44 -12.19
C GLU A 300 0.40 -11.51 -12.48
N PRO A 301 0.61 -10.17 -12.54
CA PRO A 301 -0.43 -9.25 -12.97
C PRO A 301 -0.94 -9.57 -14.39
N VAL A 302 -2.25 -9.53 -14.58
CA VAL A 302 -2.87 -9.86 -15.88
C VAL A 302 -2.72 -8.75 -16.92
N ALA A 303 -2.57 -7.50 -16.50
CA ALA A 303 -2.34 -6.38 -17.41
C ALA A 303 -0.84 -6.24 -17.70
N ARG A 304 -0.46 -6.21 -18.98
CA ARG A 304 0.94 -6.18 -19.44
C ARG A 304 1.76 -5.06 -18.80
N HIS A 305 1.18 -3.88 -18.62
CA HIS A 305 1.84 -2.71 -18.06
C HIS A 305 2.14 -2.80 -16.56
N ALA A 306 1.63 -3.82 -15.88
CA ALA A 306 1.92 -4.12 -14.47
C ALA A 306 2.80 -5.36 -14.28
N VAL A 307 3.08 -6.12 -15.35
CA VAL A 307 4.11 -7.18 -15.34
C VAL A 307 5.48 -6.52 -15.18
N TYR A 308 6.38 -7.23 -14.48
CA TYR A 308 7.72 -6.70 -14.27
C TYR A 308 8.43 -6.43 -15.59
N ASP A 309 8.76 -5.18 -15.82
CA ASP A 309 9.65 -4.69 -16.88
C ASP A 309 10.60 -3.66 -16.29
N LYS A 310 11.90 -3.91 -16.38
CA LYS A 310 12.89 -3.04 -15.74
C LYS A 310 12.89 -1.61 -16.30
N GLY A 311 12.60 -1.44 -17.59
CA GLY A 311 12.53 -0.12 -18.23
C GLY A 311 11.37 0.71 -17.66
N GLU A 312 10.17 0.11 -17.56
CA GLU A 312 8.98 0.74 -16.98
C GLU A 312 9.14 0.99 -15.48
N VAL A 313 9.73 0.05 -14.74
CA VAL A 313 10.06 0.20 -13.32
C VAL A 313 11.00 1.39 -13.09
N ASP A 314 12.07 1.50 -13.87
CA ASP A 314 13.02 2.62 -13.74
C ASP A 314 12.41 3.94 -14.22
N ARG A 315 11.53 3.92 -15.23
CA ARG A 315 10.79 5.10 -15.69
C ARG A 315 9.85 5.62 -14.59
N CYS A 316 9.11 4.72 -13.93
CA CYS A 316 8.25 5.07 -12.81
C CYS A 316 9.04 5.63 -11.63
N TRP A 317 10.19 5.04 -11.32
CA TRP A 317 11.08 5.53 -10.26
C TRP A 317 11.54 6.97 -10.54
N ARG A 318 12.07 7.24 -11.74
CA ARG A 318 12.52 8.59 -12.14
C ARG A 318 11.38 9.62 -12.09
N LEU A 319 10.21 9.29 -12.64
CA LEU A 319 9.03 10.16 -12.54
C LEU A 319 8.70 10.47 -11.08
N SER A 320 8.76 9.46 -10.20
CA SER A 320 8.45 9.67 -8.77
C SER A 320 9.48 10.59 -8.09
N GLU A 321 10.77 10.45 -8.42
CA GLU A 321 11.83 11.35 -7.94
C GLU A 321 11.64 12.80 -8.44
N GLU A 322 11.23 12.97 -9.69
CA GLU A 322 10.89 14.27 -10.27
C GLU A 322 9.72 14.91 -9.55
N LEU A 323 8.65 14.16 -9.30
CA LEU A 323 7.44 14.64 -8.63
C LEU A 323 7.69 15.02 -7.16
N VAL A 324 8.60 14.33 -6.45
CA VAL A 324 8.94 14.69 -5.07
C VAL A 324 10.11 15.69 -4.98
N GLY A 325 10.74 16.02 -6.10
CA GLY A 325 11.88 16.94 -6.16
C GLY A 325 13.14 16.44 -5.44
N GLN A 326 13.31 15.12 -5.33
CA GLN A 326 14.42 14.50 -4.61
C GLN A 326 14.81 13.16 -5.22
N LYS A 327 16.11 12.92 -5.41
CA LYS A 327 16.68 11.62 -5.80
C LYS A 327 17.01 10.78 -4.57
N PHE A 328 16.92 9.47 -4.72
CA PHE A 328 17.27 8.50 -3.69
C PHE A 328 18.28 7.49 -4.24
N GLU A 329 19.48 7.52 -3.67
CA GLU A 329 20.58 6.62 -4.02
C GLU A 329 20.74 5.55 -2.93
N TYR A 330 20.92 4.27 -3.35
CA TYR A 330 21.03 3.12 -2.44
C TYR A 330 22.22 2.23 -2.74
#